data_a98bb03d92636b50503881619ee6d7e9
#
_entry.id   a98bb03d92636b50503881619ee6d7e9
#
_cell.length_a   1.000
_cell.length_b   1.000
_cell.length_c   1.000
_cell.angle_alpha   90.00
_cell.angle_beta   90.00
_cell.angle_gamma   90.00
#
_symmetry.space_group_name_H-M   'P 1'
#
loop_
_entity.id
_entity.type
_entity.pdbx_description
1 polymer ?
#
loop_
_entity_poly.entity_id
_entity_poly.type
_entity_poly.pdbx_seq_one_letter_code
_entity_poly.pdbx_strand_id
1 'polypeptide(L)'
;MKKEAKTVIFPEIKGVSPMWKMLAAVSLILTLGIGALWFVSNREIKRMDLVLTSMEKDLLKNEQVLQAMTLEKEHLQEVQKILTEESMRIVMMNGTAMEPAASVKVMWSKDMKKAVMHAKKITPPPANMQYQLWVIADGKMVSAGLFDYDEIEQITEPFDVNAQNITAFAITLEKMGGRPTPTMEKMVVIGTTN
;
A
#
# COMPACT_ATOMS: atom_id res chain seq x y z
N MET A 1 69.28 34.14 73.37
CA MET A 1 67.87 34.46 73.18
C MET A 1 67.15 33.22 72.67
N LYS A 2 66.48 32.48 73.55
CA LYS A 2 65.66 31.31 73.18
C LYS A 2 64.29 31.82 72.73
N LYS A 3 63.87 31.55 71.45
CA LYS A 3 62.53 31.79 70.94
C LYS A 3 61.59 30.71 71.47
N GLU A 4 60.60 31.12 72.26
CA GLU A 4 59.52 30.25 72.70
C GLU A 4 58.59 29.92 71.49
N ALA A 5 58.39 28.64 71.28
CA ALA A 5 57.44 28.16 70.23
C ALA A 5 56.03 28.31 70.77
N LYS A 6 55.24 29.13 70.10
CA LYS A 6 53.77 29.24 70.36
C LYS A 6 53.08 27.93 70.00
N THR A 7 52.58 27.19 70.97
CA THR A 7 51.79 26.02 70.79
C THR A 7 50.43 26.46 70.27
N VAL A 8 50.09 26.10 69.05
CA VAL A 8 48.73 26.33 68.49
C VAL A 8 47.82 25.22 69.01
N ILE A 9 46.89 25.61 69.88
CA ILE A 9 45.89 24.70 70.42
C ILE A 9 44.76 24.65 69.37
N PHE A 10 44.61 23.53 68.67
CA PHE A 10 43.50 23.27 67.81
C PHE A 10 42.23 22.96 68.65
N PRO A 11 41.08 23.57 68.33
CA PRO A 11 39.87 23.29 69.09
C PRO A 11 39.49 21.83 68.90
N GLU A 12 39.24 21.12 70.00
CA GLU A 12 38.75 19.75 70.05
C GLU A 12 37.39 19.69 69.39
N ILE A 13 37.27 19.03 68.28
CA ILE A 13 36.00 18.84 67.56
C ILE A 13 35.11 17.92 68.44
N LYS A 14 34.17 18.52 69.15
CA LYS A 14 33.16 17.77 69.91
C LYS A 14 32.46 16.81 68.99
N GLY A 15 32.64 15.49 69.27
CA GLY A 15 32.06 14.43 68.48
C GLY A 15 30.56 14.59 68.35
N VAL A 16 30.03 14.41 67.14
CA VAL A 16 28.58 14.49 66.80
C VAL A 16 27.82 13.57 67.77
N SER A 17 26.78 14.12 68.42
CA SER A 17 25.99 13.36 69.40
C SER A 17 25.36 12.09 68.77
N PRO A 18 25.22 10.98 69.48
CA PRO A 18 24.66 9.75 68.93
C PRO A 18 23.27 9.91 68.29
N MET A 19 22.48 10.91 68.77
CA MET A 19 21.18 11.23 68.23
C MET A 19 21.25 11.75 66.77
N TRP A 20 22.22 12.60 66.44
CA TRP A 20 22.45 13.08 65.06
C TRP A 20 22.87 11.96 64.12
N LYS A 21 23.63 10.96 64.59
CA LYS A 21 24.01 9.78 63.82
C LYS A 21 22.79 8.91 63.51
N MET A 22 21.88 8.75 64.46
CA MET A 22 20.59 8.04 64.25
C MET A 22 19.70 8.77 63.24
N LEU A 23 19.54 10.08 63.35
CA LEU A 23 18.76 10.91 62.42
C LEU A 23 19.32 10.83 60.99
N ALA A 24 20.65 10.88 60.84
CA ALA A 24 21.28 10.76 59.55
C ALA A 24 21.05 9.36 58.93
N ALA A 25 21.14 8.28 59.73
CA ALA A 25 20.87 6.93 59.29
C ALA A 25 19.42 6.72 58.81
N VAL A 26 18.44 7.25 59.59
CA VAL A 26 17.01 7.19 59.21
C VAL A 26 16.76 8.00 57.91
N SER A 27 17.34 9.18 57.80
CA SER A 27 17.24 9.98 56.55
C SER A 27 17.82 9.25 55.33
N LEU A 28 18.96 8.57 55.49
CA LEU A 28 19.57 7.83 54.42
C LEU A 28 18.67 6.64 53.97
N ILE A 29 18.06 5.92 54.94
CA ILE A 29 17.15 4.82 54.62
C ILE A 29 15.91 5.34 53.90
N LEU A 30 15.32 6.45 54.34
CA LEU A 30 14.19 7.05 53.70
C LEU A 30 14.49 7.52 52.28
N THR A 31 15.62 8.17 52.07
CA THR A 31 16.00 8.62 50.72
C THR A 31 16.28 7.46 49.77
N LEU A 32 16.92 6.39 50.22
CA LEU A 32 17.12 5.16 49.43
C LEU A 32 15.79 4.45 49.13
N GLY A 33 14.85 4.42 50.13
CA GLY A 33 13.52 3.84 49.93
C GLY A 33 12.71 4.60 48.87
N ILE A 34 12.69 5.93 48.97
CA ILE A 34 12.00 6.80 48.00
C ILE A 34 12.64 6.68 46.62
N GLY A 35 13.98 6.66 46.56
CA GLY A 35 14.72 6.48 45.30
C GLY A 35 14.44 5.13 44.64
N ALA A 36 14.32 4.07 45.41
CA ALA A 36 13.97 2.73 44.90
C ALA A 36 12.52 2.71 44.36
N LEU A 37 11.56 3.26 45.09
CA LEU A 37 10.17 3.36 44.64
C LEU A 37 10.06 4.22 43.37
N TRP A 38 10.73 5.35 43.30
CA TRP A 38 10.77 6.19 42.12
C TRP A 38 11.38 5.45 40.91
N PHE A 39 12.44 4.69 41.13
CA PHE A 39 13.09 3.93 40.07
C PHE A 39 12.22 2.81 39.51
N VAL A 40 11.49 2.09 40.38
CA VAL A 40 10.54 1.03 39.96
C VAL A 40 9.38 1.67 39.21
N SER A 41 8.77 2.72 39.75
CA SER A 41 7.66 3.44 39.11
C SER A 41 8.03 4.00 37.74
N ASN A 42 9.22 4.58 37.61
CA ASN A 42 9.69 5.13 36.34
C ASN A 42 9.98 4.06 35.27
N ARG A 43 10.34 2.83 35.70
CA ARG A 43 10.46 1.71 34.78
C ARG A 43 9.10 1.22 34.25
N GLU A 44 8.08 1.20 35.09
CA GLU A 44 6.74 0.80 34.68
C GLU A 44 6.12 1.80 33.71
N ILE A 45 6.30 3.09 33.97
CA ILE A 45 5.85 4.16 33.05
C ILE A 45 6.49 3.96 31.67
N LYS A 46 7.80 3.77 31.58
CA LYS A 46 8.50 3.55 30.31
C LYS A 46 8.03 2.28 29.57
N ARG A 47 7.72 1.21 30.32
CA ARG A 47 7.16 -0.01 29.73
C ARG A 47 5.77 0.24 29.15
N MET A 48 4.94 0.97 29.89
CA MET A 48 3.59 1.34 29.46
C MET A 48 3.64 2.19 28.18
N ASP A 49 4.52 3.19 28.12
CA ASP A 49 4.71 4.03 26.92
C ASP A 49 5.13 3.19 25.70
N LEU A 50 6.03 2.23 25.88
CA LEU A 50 6.43 1.32 24.80
C LEU A 50 5.26 0.44 24.32
N VAL A 51 4.44 -0.08 25.25
CA VAL A 51 3.26 -0.88 24.90
C VAL A 51 2.22 -0.01 24.19
N LEU A 52 1.95 1.19 24.67
CA LEU A 52 1.02 2.13 24.02
C LEU A 52 1.49 2.45 22.59
N THR A 53 2.77 2.78 22.40
CA THR A 53 3.33 3.08 21.09
C THR A 53 3.24 1.89 20.13
N SER A 54 3.45 0.67 20.65
CA SER A 54 3.30 -0.54 19.83
C SER A 54 1.85 -0.80 19.46
N MET A 55 0.92 -0.60 20.40
CA MET A 55 -0.52 -0.74 20.13
C MET A 55 -1.02 0.28 19.11
N GLU A 56 -0.60 1.54 19.21
CA GLU A 56 -0.93 2.57 18.22
C GLU A 56 -0.43 2.19 16.83
N LYS A 57 0.79 1.68 16.73
CA LYS A 57 1.36 1.21 15.47
C LYS A 57 0.59 0.02 14.90
N ASP A 58 0.19 -0.92 15.74
CA ASP A 58 -0.61 -2.07 15.33
C ASP A 58 -2.02 -1.65 14.89
N LEU A 59 -2.64 -0.69 15.56
CA LEU A 59 -3.92 -0.11 15.15
C LEU A 59 -3.82 0.54 13.77
N LEU A 60 -2.83 1.39 13.54
CA LEU A 60 -2.61 2.04 12.23
C LEU A 60 -2.39 1.00 11.12
N LYS A 61 -1.60 -0.04 11.41
CA LYS A 61 -1.39 -1.13 10.46
C LYS A 61 -2.68 -1.89 10.15
N ASN A 62 -3.47 -2.18 11.18
CA ASN A 62 -4.75 -2.88 11.00
C ASN A 62 -5.76 -2.02 10.21
N GLU A 63 -5.81 -0.71 10.43
CA GLU A 63 -6.62 0.22 9.64
C GLU A 63 -6.21 0.20 8.16
N GLN A 64 -4.91 0.23 7.87
CA GLN A 64 -4.41 0.13 6.48
C GLN A 64 -4.80 -1.19 5.83
N VAL A 65 -4.68 -2.31 6.56
CA VAL A 65 -5.08 -3.63 6.05
C VAL A 65 -6.59 -3.68 5.79
N LEU A 66 -7.41 -3.14 6.71
CA LEU A 66 -8.86 -3.08 6.55
C LEU A 66 -9.25 -2.23 5.33
N GLN A 67 -8.61 -1.08 5.12
CA GLN A 67 -8.84 -0.24 3.94
C GLN A 67 -8.48 -0.99 2.65
N ALA A 68 -7.32 -1.65 2.60
CA ALA A 68 -6.91 -2.44 1.45
C ALA A 68 -7.90 -3.58 1.15
N MET A 69 -8.34 -4.33 2.19
CA MET A 69 -9.34 -5.40 2.05
C MET A 69 -10.70 -4.88 1.59
N THR A 70 -11.08 -3.68 2.04
CA THR A 70 -12.36 -3.06 1.62
C THR A 70 -12.32 -2.70 0.14
N LEU A 71 -11.24 -2.08 -0.32
CA LEU A 71 -11.02 -1.75 -1.74
C LEU A 71 -11.01 -3.02 -2.62
N GLU A 72 -10.30 -4.04 -2.19
CA GLU A 72 -10.27 -5.34 -2.90
C GLU A 72 -11.65 -5.98 -2.98
N LYS A 73 -12.41 -5.95 -1.87
CA LYS A 73 -13.78 -6.44 -1.84
C LYS A 73 -14.69 -5.67 -2.81
N GLU A 74 -14.63 -4.35 -2.81
CA GLU A 74 -15.41 -3.51 -3.72
C GLU A 74 -15.07 -3.83 -5.19
N HIS A 75 -13.78 -3.96 -5.50
CA HIS A 75 -13.30 -4.37 -6.80
C HIS A 75 -13.88 -5.73 -7.22
N LEU A 76 -13.74 -6.75 -6.37
CA LEU A 76 -14.29 -8.09 -6.66
C LEU A 76 -15.81 -8.08 -6.84
N GLN A 77 -16.54 -7.28 -6.07
CA GLN A 77 -17.99 -7.12 -6.21
C GLN A 77 -18.35 -6.46 -7.54
N GLU A 78 -17.60 -5.45 -7.99
CA GLU A 78 -17.82 -4.81 -9.29
C GLU A 78 -17.56 -5.77 -10.45
N VAL A 79 -16.45 -6.52 -10.41
CA VAL A 79 -16.16 -7.58 -11.38
C VAL A 79 -17.28 -8.62 -11.41
N GLN A 80 -17.69 -9.11 -10.25
CA GLN A 80 -18.79 -10.08 -10.14
C GLN A 80 -20.07 -9.54 -10.75
N LYS A 81 -20.41 -8.29 -10.47
CA LYS A 81 -21.62 -7.64 -11.01
C LYS A 81 -21.58 -7.58 -12.54
N ILE A 82 -20.44 -7.20 -13.14
CA ILE A 82 -20.27 -7.20 -14.60
C ILE A 82 -20.46 -8.61 -15.17
N LEU A 83 -19.88 -9.63 -14.54
CA LEU A 83 -19.90 -11.01 -15.02
C LEU A 83 -21.28 -11.69 -14.88
N THR A 84 -22.12 -11.21 -13.96
CA THR A 84 -23.47 -11.75 -13.70
C THR A 84 -24.58 -10.94 -14.35
N GLU A 85 -24.26 -9.83 -15.00
CA GLU A 85 -25.22 -8.97 -15.70
C GLU A 85 -25.86 -9.68 -16.89
N GLU A 86 -27.17 -9.60 -17.06
CA GLU A 86 -27.89 -10.24 -18.18
C GLU A 86 -27.45 -9.66 -19.54
N SER A 87 -27.07 -8.38 -19.57
CA SER A 87 -26.57 -7.71 -20.78
C SER A 87 -25.11 -7.98 -21.07
N MET A 88 -24.42 -8.78 -20.23
CA MET A 88 -23.01 -9.11 -20.40
C MET A 88 -22.77 -9.85 -21.71
N ARG A 89 -21.78 -9.41 -22.45
CA ARG A 89 -21.32 -10.02 -23.70
C ARG A 89 -19.84 -10.39 -23.58
N ILE A 90 -19.51 -11.52 -24.17
CA ILE A 90 -18.12 -11.99 -24.28
C ILE A 90 -17.67 -11.80 -25.71
N VAL A 91 -16.57 -11.10 -25.88
CA VAL A 91 -15.89 -10.94 -27.14
C VAL A 91 -14.53 -11.63 -27.08
N MET A 92 -14.35 -12.63 -27.93
CA MET A 92 -13.04 -13.27 -28.12
C MET A 92 -12.29 -12.52 -29.19
N MET A 93 -11.19 -11.88 -28.81
CA MET A 93 -10.26 -11.26 -29.75
C MET A 93 -9.19 -12.28 -30.13
N ASN A 94 -9.06 -12.56 -31.40
CA ASN A 94 -8.07 -13.49 -31.94
C ASN A 94 -6.87 -12.76 -32.49
N GLY A 95 -5.74 -13.44 -32.47
CA GLY A 95 -4.46 -12.95 -33.00
C GLY A 95 -4.53 -12.56 -34.47
N THR A 96 -3.83 -11.50 -34.82
CA THR A 96 -3.63 -11.05 -36.19
C THR A 96 -2.36 -11.66 -36.79
N ALA A 97 -1.98 -11.20 -37.99
CA ALA A 97 -0.71 -11.62 -38.60
C ALA A 97 0.52 -11.24 -37.75
N MET A 98 0.38 -10.21 -36.89
CA MET A 98 1.47 -9.78 -36.02
C MET A 98 1.75 -10.81 -34.90
N GLU A 99 0.69 -11.36 -34.29
CA GLU A 99 0.79 -12.37 -33.24
C GLU A 99 -0.35 -13.40 -33.39
N PRO A 100 -0.25 -14.35 -34.29
CA PRO A 100 -1.33 -15.29 -34.66
C PRO A 100 -1.82 -16.13 -33.47
N ALA A 101 -0.96 -16.36 -32.48
CA ALA A 101 -1.27 -17.17 -31.31
C ALA A 101 -1.92 -16.36 -30.18
N ALA A 102 -2.00 -15.01 -30.28
CA ALA A 102 -2.58 -14.18 -29.25
C ALA A 102 -4.09 -14.42 -29.12
N SER A 103 -4.58 -14.37 -27.91
CA SER A 103 -6.00 -14.52 -27.60
C SER A 103 -6.34 -13.75 -26.35
N VAL A 104 -7.27 -12.81 -26.47
CA VAL A 104 -7.73 -11.94 -25.38
C VAL A 104 -9.26 -12.02 -25.32
N LYS A 105 -9.81 -12.09 -24.11
CA LYS A 105 -11.24 -12.08 -23.86
C LYS A 105 -11.61 -10.74 -23.26
N VAL A 106 -12.61 -10.07 -23.83
CA VAL A 106 -13.29 -8.91 -23.22
C VAL A 106 -14.68 -9.35 -22.79
N MET A 107 -15.02 -9.07 -21.56
CA MET A 107 -16.35 -9.26 -20.99
C MET A 107 -16.89 -7.89 -20.66
N TRP A 108 -17.97 -7.47 -21.33
CA TRP A 108 -18.51 -6.11 -21.18
C TRP A 108 -20.02 -6.12 -21.02
N SER A 109 -20.54 -5.17 -20.26
CA SER A 109 -21.96 -4.91 -20.12
C SER A 109 -22.29 -3.58 -20.78
N LYS A 110 -23.21 -3.62 -21.73
CA LYS A 110 -23.72 -2.43 -22.41
C LYS A 110 -24.43 -1.50 -21.44
N ASP A 111 -25.21 -2.08 -20.51
CA ASP A 111 -26.05 -1.32 -19.59
C ASP A 111 -25.21 -0.64 -18.50
N MET A 112 -24.21 -1.32 -18.00
CA MET A 112 -23.25 -0.77 -17.04
C MET A 112 -22.19 0.14 -17.70
N LYS A 113 -22.01 0.05 -19.02
CA LYS A 113 -20.88 0.70 -19.74
C LYS A 113 -19.51 0.38 -19.16
N LYS A 114 -19.36 -0.83 -18.65
CA LYS A 114 -18.15 -1.34 -18.01
C LYS A 114 -17.70 -2.61 -18.69
N ALA A 115 -16.39 -2.82 -18.70
CA ALA A 115 -15.78 -4.04 -19.18
C ALA A 115 -14.63 -4.48 -18.27
N VAL A 116 -14.35 -5.78 -18.33
CA VAL A 116 -13.10 -6.38 -17.83
C VAL A 116 -12.44 -7.17 -18.96
N MET A 117 -11.16 -7.32 -18.91
CA MET A 117 -10.37 -7.98 -19.93
C MET A 117 -9.45 -9.04 -19.30
N HIS A 118 -9.21 -10.13 -20.04
CA HIS A 118 -8.26 -11.17 -19.63
C HIS A 118 -7.52 -11.68 -20.86
N ALA A 119 -6.20 -11.55 -20.86
CA ALA A 119 -5.37 -12.13 -21.91
C ALA A 119 -5.06 -13.59 -21.60
N LYS A 120 -5.59 -14.49 -22.42
CA LYS A 120 -5.24 -15.92 -22.33
C LYS A 120 -3.85 -16.22 -22.85
N LYS A 121 -3.46 -15.50 -23.89
CA LYS A 121 -2.17 -15.66 -24.54
C LYS A 121 -1.81 -14.36 -25.25
N ILE A 122 -0.77 -13.72 -24.80
CA ILE A 122 -0.20 -12.51 -25.40
C ILE A 122 1.27 -12.44 -25.00
N THR A 123 2.11 -11.87 -25.84
CA THR A 123 3.55 -11.78 -25.58
C THR A 123 3.84 -10.50 -24.79
N PRO A 124 4.75 -10.48 -23.79
CA PRO A 124 5.17 -9.24 -23.14
C PRO A 124 5.64 -8.19 -24.15
N PRO A 125 5.21 -6.92 -24.04
CA PRO A 125 5.59 -5.90 -25.00
C PRO A 125 7.10 -5.58 -24.89
N PRO A 126 7.74 -5.18 -25.99
CA PRO A 126 9.11 -4.67 -25.94
C PRO A 126 9.25 -3.44 -25.02
N ALA A 127 10.48 -3.13 -24.59
CA ALA A 127 10.76 -1.95 -23.78
C ALA A 127 10.21 -0.67 -24.43
N ASN A 128 9.62 0.22 -23.64
CA ASN A 128 8.96 1.46 -24.06
C ASN A 128 7.74 1.29 -24.98
N MET A 129 7.15 0.09 -24.97
CA MET A 129 5.88 -0.20 -25.64
C MET A 129 4.86 -0.67 -24.61
N GLN A 130 3.56 -0.51 -24.91
CA GLN A 130 2.45 -0.98 -24.10
C GLN A 130 1.24 -1.32 -24.97
N TYR A 131 0.30 -2.03 -24.40
CA TYR A 131 -0.95 -2.37 -25.08
C TYR A 131 -1.96 -1.25 -24.97
N GLN A 132 -2.65 -0.95 -26.07
CA GLN A 132 -3.77 -0.02 -26.10
C GLN A 132 -5.01 -0.73 -26.62
N LEU A 133 -6.07 -0.69 -25.82
CA LEU A 133 -7.37 -1.23 -26.21
C LEU A 133 -8.17 -0.17 -26.96
N TRP A 134 -8.80 -0.60 -28.01
CA TRP A 134 -9.67 0.19 -28.86
C TRP A 134 -11.06 -0.42 -28.91
N VAL A 135 -12.05 0.44 -28.79
CA VAL A 135 -13.44 0.12 -29.08
C VAL A 135 -13.75 0.61 -30.49
N ILE A 136 -14.29 -0.25 -31.33
CA ILE A 136 -14.76 0.08 -32.67
C ILE A 136 -16.26 0.32 -32.59
N ALA A 137 -16.65 1.58 -32.76
CA ALA A 137 -18.04 2.00 -32.63
C ALA A 137 -18.35 3.03 -33.74
N ASP A 138 -19.50 2.88 -34.40
CA ASP A 138 -19.92 3.74 -35.53
C ASP A 138 -18.83 3.92 -36.59
N GLY A 139 -18.06 2.87 -36.85
CA GLY A 139 -16.97 2.85 -37.82
C GLY A 139 -15.69 3.62 -37.40
N LYS A 140 -15.61 4.07 -36.14
CA LYS A 140 -14.46 4.76 -35.58
C LYS A 140 -13.79 3.92 -34.49
N MET A 141 -12.47 4.03 -34.40
CA MET A 141 -11.70 3.43 -33.28
C MET A 141 -11.50 4.50 -32.20
N VAL A 142 -11.99 4.19 -31.01
CA VAL A 142 -11.89 5.04 -29.81
C VAL A 142 -11.06 4.32 -28.77
N SER A 143 -10.07 5.00 -28.19
CA SER A 143 -9.25 4.41 -27.14
C SER A 143 -10.10 4.12 -25.91
N ALA A 144 -10.01 2.88 -25.39
CA ALA A 144 -10.66 2.45 -24.16
C ALA A 144 -9.69 2.32 -22.98
N GLY A 145 -8.40 2.47 -23.22
CA GLY A 145 -7.39 2.45 -22.16
C GLY A 145 -6.04 1.95 -22.63
N LEU A 146 -5.07 2.16 -21.77
CA LEU A 146 -3.71 1.64 -21.87
C LEU A 146 -3.56 0.60 -20.78
N PHE A 147 -2.90 -0.50 -21.10
CA PHE A 147 -2.75 -1.64 -20.19
C PHE A 147 -1.31 -2.14 -20.20
N ASP A 148 -0.80 -2.38 -19.00
CA ASP A 148 0.46 -3.06 -18.83
C ASP A 148 0.27 -4.59 -18.95
N TYR A 149 1.33 -5.30 -19.26
CA TYR A 149 1.27 -6.75 -19.49
C TYR A 149 0.74 -7.50 -18.26
N ASP A 150 1.24 -7.15 -17.07
CA ASP A 150 0.87 -7.80 -15.81
C ASP A 150 -0.62 -7.58 -15.45
N GLU A 151 -1.21 -6.47 -15.88
CA GLU A 151 -2.63 -6.18 -15.68
C GLU A 151 -3.52 -7.09 -16.53
N ILE A 152 -3.15 -7.33 -17.78
CA ILE A 152 -3.98 -8.11 -18.72
C ILE A 152 -3.79 -9.61 -18.63
N GLU A 153 -2.72 -10.09 -17.99
CA GLU A 153 -2.50 -11.52 -17.71
C GLU A 153 -3.48 -12.07 -16.67
N GLN A 154 -4.03 -11.19 -15.86
CA GLN A 154 -5.14 -11.45 -14.94
C GLN A 154 -6.44 -10.85 -15.50
N ILE A 155 -7.53 -10.95 -14.76
CA ILE A 155 -8.73 -10.15 -15.06
C ILE A 155 -8.43 -8.72 -14.64
N THR A 156 -8.49 -7.79 -15.61
CA THR A 156 -8.25 -6.37 -15.33
C THR A 156 -9.23 -5.81 -14.32
N GLU A 157 -8.87 -4.68 -13.74
CA GLU A 157 -9.86 -3.84 -13.10
C GLU A 157 -10.97 -3.43 -14.09
N PRO A 158 -12.20 -3.20 -13.62
CA PRO A 158 -13.27 -2.70 -14.47
C PRO A 158 -12.90 -1.34 -15.07
N PHE A 159 -13.02 -1.22 -16.38
CA PHE A 159 -12.78 0.02 -17.11
C PHE A 159 -14.02 0.49 -17.86
N ASP A 160 -14.11 1.79 -18.12
CA ASP A 160 -15.24 2.39 -18.78
C ASP A 160 -15.24 2.17 -20.30
N VAL A 161 -16.39 1.80 -20.83
CA VAL A 161 -16.64 1.65 -22.26
C VAL A 161 -17.75 2.62 -22.67
N ASN A 162 -17.39 3.87 -22.88
CA ASN A 162 -18.32 4.97 -23.17
C ASN A 162 -18.60 5.13 -24.67
N ALA A 163 -18.87 4.03 -25.37
CA ALA A 163 -19.26 4.04 -26.78
C ALA A 163 -20.61 3.38 -26.98
N GLN A 164 -21.36 3.86 -28.00
CA GLN A 164 -22.58 3.21 -28.48
C GLN A 164 -22.28 2.46 -29.76
N ASN A 165 -23.16 1.49 -30.12
CA ASN A 165 -23.05 0.72 -31.36
C ASN A 165 -21.65 0.10 -31.53
N ILE A 166 -21.16 -0.53 -30.47
CA ILE A 166 -19.88 -1.22 -30.48
C ILE A 166 -19.96 -2.43 -31.39
N THR A 167 -19.10 -2.48 -32.37
CA THR A 167 -19.03 -3.56 -33.37
C THR A 167 -17.83 -4.48 -33.17
N ALA A 168 -16.77 -3.98 -32.57
CA ALA A 168 -15.57 -4.79 -32.29
C ALA A 168 -14.72 -4.17 -31.19
N PHE A 169 -13.80 -4.99 -30.67
CA PHE A 169 -12.67 -4.57 -29.84
C PHE A 169 -11.37 -4.98 -30.54
N ALA A 170 -10.33 -4.17 -30.36
CA ALA A 170 -8.99 -4.46 -30.87
C ALA A 170 -7.91 -3.99 -29.89
N ILE A 171 -6.75 -4.65 -29.93
CA ILE A 171 -5.57 -4.23 -29.18
C ILE A 171 -4.43 -3.99 -30.16
N THR A 172 -3.76 -2.85 -30.00
CA THR A 172 -2.52 -2.53 -30.70
C THR A 172 -1.35 -2.43 -29.73
N LEU A 173 -0.15 -2.64 -30.24
CA LEU A 173 1.11 -2.39 -29.55
C LEU A 173 1.57 -0.97 -29.85
N GLU A 174 1.49 -0.08 -28.87
CA GLU A 174 1.80 1.35 -29.03
C GLU A 174 3.01 1.75 -28.20
N LYS A 175 3.56 2.93 -28.44
CA LYS A 175 4.57 3.53 -27.58
C LYS A 175 3.97 3.82 -26.20
N MET A 176 4.81 3.81 -25.17
CA MET A 176 4.43 4.22 -23.82
C MET A 176 3.71 5.59 -23.84
N GLY A 177 2.55 5.67 -23.18
CA GLY A 177 1.65 6.81 -23.21
C GLY A 177 0.58 6.75 -24.31
N GLY A 178 0.59 5.70 -25.15
CA GLY A 178 -0.42 5.45 -26.19
C GLY A 178 -0.43 6.45 -27.34
N ARG A 179 -1.47 6.36 -28.16
CA ARG A 179 -1.68 7.24 -29.32
C ARG A 179 -3.15 7.66 -29.44
N PRO A 180 -3.44 8.80 -30.08
CA PRO A 180 -4.82 9.21 -30.36
C PRO A 180 -5.47 8.38 -31.47
N THR A 181 -4.67 7.75 -32.33
CA THR A 181 -5.12 6.86 -33.42
C THR A 181 -4.28 5.58 -33.41
N PRO A 182 -4.89 4.40 -33.69
CA PRO A 182 -4.18 3.13 -33.63
C PRO A 182 -3.12 2.99 -34.75
N THR A 183 -2.03 2.33 -34.44
CA THR A 183 -1.06 1.86 -35.43
C THR A 183 -1.56 0.54 -35.99
N MET A 184 -2.24 0.56 -37.14
CA MET A 184 -2.92 -0.59 -37.72
C MET A 184 -1.97 -1.78 -37.99
N GLU A 185 -0.74 -1.51 -38.38
CA GLU A 185 0.30 -2.54 -38.65
C GLU A 185 0.76 -3.23 -37.34
N LYS A 186 0.42 -2.65 -36.19
CA LYS A 186 0.73 -3.17 -34.87
C LYS A 186 -0.50 -3.70 -34.14
N MET A 187 -1.55 -4.01 -34.86
CA MET A 187 -2.73 -4.67 -34.29
C MET A 187 -2.38 -6.10 -33.91
N VAL A 188 -2.53 -6.41 -32.62
CA VAL A 188 -2.18 -7.71 -32.04
C VAL A 188 -3.37 -8.66 -32.06
N VAL A 189 -4.53 -8.19 -31.61
CA VAL A 189 -5.78 -8.96 -31.61
C VAL A 189 -6.97 -8.08 -32.02
N ILE A 190 -8.01 -8.74 -32.57
CA ILE A 190 -9.30 -8.13 -32.90
C ILE A 190 -10.42 -9.14 -32.73
N GLY A 191 -11.59 -8.68 -32.27
CA GLY A 191 -12.79 -9.50 -32.14
C GLY A 191 -14.07 -8.67 -32.32
N THR A 192 -15.08 -9.25 -32.96
CA THR A 192 -16.38 -8.62 -33.21
C THR A 192 -17.39 -8.93 -32.10
N THR A 193 -18.36 -8.04 -31.91
CA THR A 193 -19.42 -8.14 -30.88
C THR A 193 -20.67 -8.87 -31.37
N ASN A 194 -20.58 -9.68 -32.42
CA ASN A 194 -21.75 -10.36 -33.02
C ASN A 194 -22.60 -11.16 -32.03
#